data_62164a46c0ef89942b4a918d3a2b960d
#
_entry.id   62164a46c0ef89942b4a918d3a2b960d
#
_cell.length_a   1.000
_cell.length_b   1.000
_cell.length_c   1.000
_cell.angle_alpha   90.00
_cell.angle_beta   90.00
_cell.angle_gamma   90.00
#
_symmetry.space_group_name_H-M   'P 1'
#
loop_
_entity.id
_entity.type
_entity.pdbx_description
1 polymer ?
#
loop_
_entity_poly.entity_id
_entity_poly.type
_entity_poly.pdbx_seq_one_letter_code
_entity_poly.pdbx_strand_id
1 'polypeptide(L)'
;MYISNKYVIGLLFLIASISNTFGYSFLTRWFQKKWPKRDFTNIPKHIQEPNKKQFFGIIGPNILPEKVKTLFELFTGDGIIQGVFVNGENITFVKHLIDTEKRQHEENTKNSSSSETLGMKLLKYFGYLIGINKHNNLGVANTAILPISALIDENTTAAYALFERDNPYLLHFYHNTSTIKTIGKIRTPYPLSGHSKKSTDCYGTPVIESVHYHIFSKKVMYYTMDENLNNILSKAFIKTKYIPIIHDFLSTSDSIVIVDSPLVFDFPKLFNGKMPLRFDTNLPTYIHILHKNTGYVSTYKLYCPFYVFHFAKYVDSFQQLEIYAPLYDDIDFDSIKIKGRYRKIVIDKCHKTAYVCNNLETEKYNLDFPVIDIFGNVVLRNIEKRKINGFVKVDTNMAITQKWMFNDIFFCGEPISVRLNDKNGLIAFGNSDTSMSPLSFDNATHGGIVLLNMEDGTVVKIPVNDSLTMGFHTISISASTPK
;
A
#
# COMPACT_ATOMS: atom_id res chain seq x y z
N MET A 1 16.94 23.20 21.95
CA MET A 1 17.35 24.28 21.08
C MET A 1 16.21 24.53 20.10
N TYR A 2 15.43 25.58 20.27
CA TYR A 2 14.33 25.98 19.41
C TYR A 2 14.93 26.66 18.17
N ILE A 3 15.00 25.96 17.03
CA ILE A 3 15.31 26.63 15.75
C ILE A 3 14.02 27.35 15.33
N SER A 4 14.05 28.69 15.26
CA SER A 4 12.88 29.45 14.87
C SER A 4 12.47 29.15 13.44
N ASN A 5 11.16 29.06 13.18
CA ASN A 5 10.59 28.79 11.85
C ASN A 5 11.15 29.68 10.71
N LYS A 6 11.69 30.86 11.03
CA LYS A 6 12.28 31.81 10.08
C LYS A 6 13.54 31.27 9.39
N TYR A 7 14.37 30.48 10.09
CA TYR A 7 15.59 29.91 9.48
C TYR A 7 15.32 28.74 8.56
N VAL A 8 14.27 27.96 8.85
CA VAL A 8 13.85 26.85 7.98
C VAL A 8 13.27 27.37 6.66
N ILE A 9 12.49 28.44 6.71
CA ILE A 9 11.93 29.12 5.53
C ILE A 9 13.04 29.76 4.68
N GLY A 10 14.03 30.43 5.30
CA GLY A 10 15.17 30.99 4.60
C GLY A 10 16.03 29.96 3.88
N LEU A 11 16.25 28.79 4.50
CA LEU A 11 16.97 27.66 3.92
C LEU A 11 16.23 27.05 2.72
N LEU A 12 14.89 26.96 2.80
CA LEU A 12 14.05 26.47 1.72
C LEU A 12 14.05 27.39 0.49
N PHE A 13 14.09 28.70 0.70
CA PHE A 13 14.23 29.68 -0.40
C PHE A 13 15.61 29.63 -1.09
N LEU A 14 16.66 29.41 -0.31
CA LEU A 14 18.04 29.29 -0.86
C LEU A 14 18.18 28.04 -1.74
N ILE A 15 17.57 26.93 -1.34
CA ILE A 15 17.59 25.67 -2.09
C ILE A 15 16.80 25.78 -3.41
N ALA A 16 15.67 26.50 -3.41
CA ALA A 16 14.86 26.74 -4.60
C ALA A 16 15.59 27.56 -5.68
N SER A 17 16.54 28.45 -5.27
CA SER A 17 17.31 29.26 -6.20
C SER A 17 18.50 28.53 -6.84
N ILE A 18 19.00 27.44 -6.23
CA ILE A 18 20.14 26.66 -6.73
C ILE A 18 19.71 25.58 -7.74
N SER A 19 18.45 25.12 -7.69
CA SER A 19 17.97 24.01 -8.53
C SER A 19 17.63 24.38 -9.98
N ASN A 20 17.77 25.63 -10.39
CA ASN A 20 17.42 26.10 -11.74
C ASN A 20 18.44 25.73 -12.85
N THR A 21 19.50 24.97 -12.56
CA THR A 21 20.61 24.74 -13.51
C THR A 21 20.67 23.35 -14.15
N PHE A 22 19.78 22.41 -13.83
CA PHE A 22 19.80 21.10 -14.50
C PHE A 22 18.42 20.72 -15.06
N GLY A 23 18.31 20.93 -16.40
CA GLY A 23 17.14 20.54 -17.18
C GLY A 23 17.07 19.02 -17.41
N TYR A 24 15.94 18.42 -17.08
CA TYR A 24 15.51 17.15 -17.65
C TYR A 24 14.06 17.26 -18.12
N SER A 25 13.92 17.55 -19.42
CA SER A 25 12.65 17.51 -20.15
C SER A 25 12.51 16.16 -20.84
N PHE A 26 11.94 15.11 -20.21
CA PHE A 26 11.67 13.88 -20.96
C PHE A 26 10.53 12.98 -20.48
N LEU A 27 9.70 13.33 -19.53
CA LEU A 27 8.77 12.35 -18.96
C LEU A 27 7.27 12.70 -18.99
N THR A 28 6.83 13.72 -19.75
CA THR A 28 5.43 14.15 -19.67
C THR A 28 4.60 14.06 -20.95
N ARG A 29 5.04 13.26 -21.94
CA ARG A 29 4.28 13.10 -23.20
C ARG A 29 3.53 11.75 -23.33
N TRP A 30 2.93 11.27 -22.27
CA TRP A 30 2.12 10.05 -22.38
C TRP A 30 0.83 10.26 -21.60
N PHE A 31 -0.16 10.91 -22.17
CA PHE A 31 -1.36 10.71 -21.45
C PHE A 31 -2.56 11.50 -21.69
N GLN A 32 -3.33 11.05 -22.59
CA GLN A 32 -4.81 10.93 -22.51
C GLN A 32 -5.20 9.72 -23.36
N LYS A 33 -4.80 8.55 -22.96
CA LYS A 33 -5.36 7.34 -23.55
C LYS A 33 -6.52 6.90 -22.65
N LYS A 34 -7.76 7.14 -23.06
CA LYS A 34 -8.87 6.32 -22.58
C LYS A 34 -8.52 4.89 -22.97
N TRP A 35 -8.20 4.03 -22.00
CA TRP A 35 -8.00 2.62 -22.29
C TRP A 35 -9.33 2.04 -22.77
N PRO A 36 -9.38 1.40 -23.94
CA PRO A 36 -10.58 0.72 -24.40
C PRO A 36 -10.90 -0.40 -23.40
N LYS A 37 -12.18 -0.56 -23.08
CA LYS A 37 -12.67 -1.77 -22.43
C LYS A 37 -12.36 -2.95 -23.31
N ARG A 38 -11.97 -4.07 -22.72
CA ARG A 38 -11.72 -5.31 -23.46
C ARG A 38 -12.47 -6.44 -22.80
N ASP A 39 -13.32 -7.07 -23.59
CA ASP A 39 -14.09 -8.23 -23.18
C ASP A 39 -13.36 -9.50 -23.60
N PHE A 40 -13.33 -10.48 -22.75
CA PHE A 40 -12.66 -11.76 -22.97
C PHE A 40 -13.72 -12.86 -23.06
N THR A 41 -13.66 -13.68 -24.10
CA THR A 41 -14.69 -14.68 -24.41
C THR A 41 -14.36 -16.12 -24.00
N ASN A 42 -13.13 -16.41 -23.58
CA ASN A 42 -12.72 -17.77 -23.19
C ASN A 42 -12.14 -17.78 -21.77
N ILE A 43 -13.02 -17.89 -20.76
CA ILE A 43 -12.63 -17.88 -19.37
C ILE A 43 -12.75 -19.30 -18.81
N PRO A 44 -11.75 -19.73 -18.02
CA PRO A 44 -11.89 -20.93 -17.22
C PRO A 44 -13.10 -20.78 -16.28
N LYS A 45 -13.96 -21.80 -16.23
CA LYS A 45 -15.15 -21.85 -15.36
C LYS A 45 -14.86 -21.68 -13.87
N HIS A 46 -13.61 -21.50 -13.49
CA HIS A 46 -13.05 -21.52 -12.15
C HIS A 46 -13.25 -20.24 -11.32
N ILE A 47 -13.59 -19.10 -11.96
CA ILE A 47 -13.85 -17.83 -11.24
C ILE A 47 -15.36 -17.60 -11.07
N GLN A 48 -16.18 -18.48 -11.62
CA GLN A 48 -17.61 -18.29 -11.71
C GLN A 48 -18.31 -18.71 -10.41
N GLU A 49 -18.72 -17.75 -9.59
CA GLU A 49 -19.94 -17.93 -8.79
C GLU A 49 -21.10 -17.46 -9.71
N PRO A 50 -21.92 -18.42 -10.24
CA PRO A 50 -23.01 -18.05 -11.12
C PRO A 50 -23.99 -17.17 -10.33
N ASN A 51 -24.12 -15.93 -10.65
CA ASN A 51 -24.96 -14.88 -10.09
C ASN A 51 -24.27 -13.79 -9.22
N LYS A 52 -22.96 -13.84 -8.96
CA LYS A 52 -22.27 -12.74 -8.30
C LYS A 52 -21.50 -11.89 -9.31
N LYS A 53 -21.77 -10.57 -9.28
CA LYS A 53 -20.97 -9.60 -10.00
C LYS A 53 -19.85 -9.16 -9.06
N GLN A 54 -18.61 -9.34 -9.49
CA GLN A 54 -17.43 -9.08 -8.66
C GLN A 54 -16.42 -8.22 -9.41
N PHE A 55 -15.65 -7.46 -8.66
CA PHE A 55 -14.46 -6.79 -9.17
C PHE A 55 -13.24 -7.28 -8.37
N PHE A 56 -12.19 -7.71 -9.08
CA PHE A 56 -10.88 -8.02 -8.55
C PHE A 56 -9.87 -7.05 -9.14
N GLY A 57 -9.11 -6.37 -8.30
CA GLY A 57 -8.18 -5.38 -8.81
C GLY A 57 -7.04 -5.07 -7.85
N ILE A 58 -6.11 -4.27 -8.35
CA ILE A 58 -4.95 -3.79 -7.63
C ILE A 58 -4.82 -2.27 -7.84
N ILE A 59 -4.51 -1.55 -6.77
CA ILE A 59 -4.20 -0.13 -6.82
C ILE A 59 -2.70 0.08 -6.68
N GLY A 60 -2.17 1.08 -7.34
CA GLY A 60 -0.77 1.47 -7.23
C GLY A 60 -0.45 2.74 -8.00
N PRO A 61 0.84 3.10 -8.12
CA PRO A 61 1.27 4.22 -8.93
C PRO A 61 1.18 3.89 -10.43
N ASN A 62 0.81 4.88 -11.23
CA ASN A 62 0.80 4.76 -12.70
C ASN A 62 2.22 4.77 -13.28
N ILE A 63 3.03 3.80 -12.88
CA ILE A 63 4.43 3.63 -13.30
C ILE A 63 4.61 2.16 -13.72
N LEU A 64 5.25 1.93 -14.86
CA LEU A 64 5.61 0.57 -15.27
C LEU A 64 6.70 0.01 -14.35
N PRO A 65 6.63 -1.27 -13.96
CA PRO A 65 7.55 -1.87 -12.98
C PRO A 65 9.03 -1.68 -13.33
N GLU A 66 9.40 -1.81 -14.60
CA GLU A 66 10.78 -1.67 -15.09
C GLU A 66 11.30 -0.23 -15.05
N LYS A 67 10.42 0.76 -14.87
CA LYS A 67 10.78 2.19 -14.81
C LYS A 67 11.00 2.69 -13.38
N VAL A 68 10.63 1.92 -12.38
CA VAL A 68 10.77 2.29 -10.97
C VAL A 68 12.25 2.28 -10.55
N LYS A 69 12.72 3.38 -9.96
CA LYS A 69 14.10 3.53 -9.48
C LYS A 69 14.19 3.73 -7.98
N THR A 70 13.21 4.39 -7.38
CA THR A 70 13.21 4.76 -5.97
C THR A 70 11.86 4.45 -5.31
N LEU A 71 11.86 4.25 -4.00
CA LEU A 71 10.62 4.16 -3.23
C LEU A 71 9.81 5.46 -3.32
N PHE A 72 10.51 6.60 -3.38
CA PHE A 72 9.87 7.90 -3.50
C PHE A 72 9.00 8.02 -4.77
N GLU A 73 9.49 7.51 -5.92
CA GLU A 73 8.70 7.48 -7.17
C GLU A 73 7.44 6.63 -7.02
N LEU A 74 7.53 5.50 -6.30
CA LEU A 74 6.37 4.66 -6.00
C LEU A 74 5.33 5.40 -5.15
N PHE A 75 5.77 6.10 -4.12
CA PHE A 75 4.85 6.81 -3.22
C PHE A 75 4.22 8.06 -3.85
N THR A 76 4.85 8.68 -4.83
CA THR A 76 4.39 9.94 -5.45
C THR A 76 3.76 9.80 -6.82
N GLY A 77 3.72 8.60 -7.39
CA GLY A 77 3.08 8.31 -8.67
C GLY A 77 1.56 8.42 -8.58
N ASP A 78 0.90 8.95 -9.63
CA ASP A 78 -0.55 9.07 -9.67
C ASP A 78 -1.23 7.73 -9.50
N GLY A 79 -2.30 7.70 -8.70
CA GLY A 79 -3.03 6.47 -8.41
C GLY A 79 -3.77 5.92 -9.62
N ILE A 80 -3.60 4.63 -9.86
CA ILE A 80 -4.32 3.87 -10.88
C ILE A 80 -4.86 2.59 -10.28
N ILE A 81 -6.08 2.24 -10.67
CA ILE A 81 -6.68 0.92 -10.40
C ILE A 81 -6.70 0.15 -11.71
N GLN A 82 -6.25 -1.07 -11.66
CA GLN A 82 -6.33 -2.01 -12.76
C GLN A 82 -6.88 -3.34 -12.25
N GLY A 83 -7.77 -3.97 -13.03
CA GLY A 83 -8.43 -5.16 -12.57
C GLY A 83 -9.51 -5.65 -13.51
N VAL A 84 -10.28 -6.62 -13.05
CA VAL A 84 -11.33 -7.27 -13.84
C VAL A 84 -12.67 -7.23 -13.13
N PHE A 85 -13.70 -6.88 -13.88
CA PHE A 85 -15.08 -7.20 -13.52
C PHE A 85 -15.42 -8.60 -14.01
N VAL A 86 -16.00 -9.40 -13.14
CA VAL A 86 -16.51 -10.73 -13.42
C VAL A 86 -18.03 -10.71 -13.29
N ASN A 87 -18.74 -10.94 -14.39
CA ASN A 87 -20.19 -10.97 -14.48
C ASN A 87 -20.62 -12.30 -15.09
N GLY A 88 -20.80 -13.33 -14.27
CA GLY A 88 -21.01 -14.68 -14.77
C GLY A 88 -19.84 -15.15 -15.63
N GLU A 89 -20.09 -15.43 -16.92
CA GLU A 89 -19.06 -15.87 -17.87
C GLU A 89 -18.24 -14.72 -18.48
N ASN A 90 -18.64 -13.47 -18.27
CA ASN A 90 -17.98 -12.32 -18.87
C ASN A 90 -16.93 -11.74 -17.93
N ILE A 91 -15.69 -11.60 -18.41
CA ILE A 91 -14.63 -10.85 -17.73
C ILE A 91 -14.26 -9.63 -18.55
N THR A 92 -14.31 -8.47 -17.91
CA THR A 92 -13.93 -7.21 -18.54
C THR A 92 -12.74 -6.63 -17.78
N PHE A 93 -11.59 -6.49 -18.44
CA PHE A 93 -10.42 -5.81 -17.88
C PHE A 93 -10.59 -4.30 -17.99
N VAL A 94 -10.26 -3.61 -16.91
CA VAL A 94 -10.33 -2.15 -16.83
C VAL A 94 -9.08 -1.56 -16.17
N LYS A 95 -8.71 -0.37 -16.62
CA LYS A 95 -7.79 0.53 -15.94
C LYS A 95 -8.50 1.85 -15.69
N HIS A 96 -8.37 2.36 -14.48
CA HIS A 96 -8.93 3.66 -14.10
C HIS A 96 -7.88 4.49 -13.39
N LEU A 97 -7.45 5.57 -14.03
CA LEU A 97 -6.58 6.57 -13.43
C LEU A 97 -7.44 7.45 -12.50
N ILE A 98 -7.08 7.51 -11.22
CA ILE A 98 -7.85 8.25 -10.23
C ILE A 98 -7.73 9.75 -10.51
N ASP A 99 -8.86 10.42 -10.65
CA ASP A 99 -8.93 11.84 -10.95
C ASP A 99 -8.73 12.66 -9.66
N THR A 100 -7.47 12.83 -9.26
CA THR A 100 -7.08 13.54 -8.05
C THR A 100 -6.97 15.05 -8.27
N GLU A 101 -7.13 15.85 -7.20
CA GLU A 101 -6.91 17.30 -7.24
C GLU A 101 -5.50 17.66 -7.73
N LYS A 102 -4.49 16.85 -7.37
CA LYS A 102 -3.11 16.99 -7.88
C LYS A 102 -3.09 16.90 -9.40
N ARG A 103 -3.70 15.86 -9.95
CA ARG A 103 -3.73 15.62 -11.39
C ARG A 103 -4.50 16.72 -12.12
N GLN A 104 -5.67 17.13 -11.62
CA GLN A 104 -6.45 18.23 -12.18
C GLN A 104 -5.65 19.55 -12.20
N HIS A 105 -4.92 19.83 -11.11
CA HIS A 105 -4.05 21.00 -11.04
C HIS A 105 -2.89 20.92 -12.04
N GLU A 106 -2.24 19.77 -12.18
CA GLU A 106 -1.16 19.56 -13.15
C GLU A 106 -1.65 19.66 -14.60
N GLU A 107 -2.83 19.17 -14.92
CA GLU A 107 -3.45 19.30 -16.24
C GLU A 107 -3.78 20.75 -16.59
N ASN A 108 -4.33 21.50 -15.64
CA ASN A 108 -4.65 22.92 -15.81
C ASN A 108 -3.38 23.81 -15.92
N THR A 109 -2.28 23.42 -15.27
CA THR A 109 -1.01 24.19 -15.30
C THR A 109 -0.11 23.79 -16.45
N LYS A 110 -0.35 22.70 -17.17
CA LYS A 110 0.40 22.33 -18.40
C LYS A 110 0.32 23.39 -19.51
N ASN A 111 -0.66 24.26 -19.46
CA ASN A 111 -0.75 25.43 -20.37
C ASN A 111 0.15 26.60 -19.94
N SER A 112 0.73 26.57 -18.74
CA SER A 112 1.74 27.49 -18.26
C SER A 112 3.09 26.76 -18.14
N SER A 113 4.03 27.14 -18.97
CA SER A 113 5.30 26.47 -19.36
C SER A 113 6.34 26.25 -18.26
N SER A 114 6.03 25.72 -17.08
CA SER A 114 7.04 25.37 -16.08
C SER A 114 6.95 23.89 -15.68
N SER A 115 7.80 23.05 -16.27
CA SER A 115 8.02 21.69 -15.81
C SER A 115 8.67 21.72 -14.41
N GLU A 116 7.95 21.27 -13.38
CA GLU A 116 8.51 21.15 -12.04
C GLU A 116 9.66 20.14 -12.03
N THR A 117 10.82 20.57 -11.53
CA THR A 117 11.97 19.67 -11.34
C THR A 117 11.71 18.66 -10.23
N LEU A 118 12.41 17.51 -10.25
CA LEU A 118 12.33 16.49 -9.19
C LEU A 118 12.60 17.10 -7.81
N GLY A 119 13.56 18.04 -7.71
CA GLY A 119 13.88 18.76 -6.48
C GLY A 119 12.70 19.59 -5.95
N MET A 120 11.93 20.24 -6.82
CA MET A 120 10.72 20.98 -6.40
C MET A 120 9.62 20.03 -5.90
N LYS A 121 9.45 18.87 -6.54
CA LYS A 121 8.50 17.84 -6.06
C LYS A 121 8.89 17.31 -4.68
N LEU A 122 10.17 17.04 -4.46
CA LEU A 122 10.72 16.64 -3.16
C LEU A 122 10.52 17.70 -2.10
N LEU A 123 10.78 18.97 -2.41
CA LEU A 123 10.55 20.09 -1.49
C LEU A 123 9.06 20.26 -1.14
N LYS A 124 8.17 20.13 -2.11
CA LYS A 124 6.72 20.17 -1.88
C LYS A 124 6.27 19.00 -1.02
N TYR A 125 6.75 17.79 -1.30
CA TYR A 125 6.43 16.61 -0.52
C TYR A 125 6.97 16.71 0.91
N PHE A 126 8.19 17.20 1.06
CA PHE A 126 8.75 17.46 2.39
C PHE A 126 7.98 18.56 3.12
N GLY A 127 7.65 19.67 2.45
CA GLY A 127 6.77 20.71 2.99
C GLY A 127 5.39 20.18 3.44
N TYR A 128 4.85 19.21 2.72
CA TYR A 128 3.64 18.50 3.08
C TYR A 128 3.85 17.60 4.32
N LEU A 129 4.92 16.81 4.35
CA LEU A 129 5.25 15.96 5.52
C LEU A 129 5.43 16.77 6.80
N ILE A 130 5.98 17.97 6.70
CA ILE A 130 6.21 18.85 7.85
C ILE A 130 5.03 19.79 8.16
N GLY A 131 3.95 19.72 7.37
CA GLY A 131 2.71 20.47 7.62
C GLY A 131 2.77 21.97 7.26
N ILE A 132 3.77 22.42 6.50
CA ILE A 132 3.88 23.81 6.01
C ILE A 132 2.88 24.05 4.86
N ASN A 133 2.72 23.10 3.96
CA ASN A 133 1.76 23.17 2.87
C ASN A 133 0.39 22.65 3.33
N LYS A 134 -0.51 23.57 3.65
CA LYS A 134 -1.89 23.24 4.04
C LYS A 134 -2.80 22.89 2.86
N HIS A 135 -2.39 23.22 1.65
CA HIS A 135 -3.14 22.88 0.41
C HIS A 135 -2.62 21.56 -0.15
N ASN A 136 -3.35 20.52 0.13
CA ASN A 136 -3.03 19.12 -0.18
C ASN A 136 -3.29 18.77 -1.64
N ASN A 137 -2.57 19.38 -2.57
CA ASN A 137 -2.60 18.97 -3.99
C ASN A 137 -1.58 17.85 -4.28
N LEU A 138 -1.11 17.12 -3.24
CA LEU A 138 -0.10 16.07 -3.39
C LEU A 138 -0.66 14.67 -3.22
N GLY A 139 -1.88 14.52 -2.72
CA GLY A 139 -2.51 13.22 -2.53
C GLY A 139 -2.75 12.54 -3.87
N VAL A 140 -2.08 11.41 -4.07
CA VAL A 140 -2.12 10.65 -5.33
C VAL A 140 -3.07 9.46 -5.29
N ALA A 141 -3.63 9.12 -4.12
CA ALA A 141 -4.61 8.05 -3.91
C ALA A 141 -4.14 6.70 -4.51
N ASN A 142 -2.89 6.32 -4.24
CA ASN A 142 -2.25 5.17 -4.89
C ASN A 142 -1.93 4.00 -3.94
N THR A 143 -2.21 4.14 -2.63
CA THR A 143 -1.69 3.18 -1.64
C THR A 143 -2.61 1.98 -1.47
N ALA A 144 -3.82 2.18 -1.00
CA ALA A 144 -4.76 1.09 -0.75
C ALA A 144 -6.21 1.48 -1.06
N ILE A 145 -7.09 0.49 -1.09
CA ILE A 145 -8.53 0.69 -1.28
C ILE A 145 -9.26 0.14 -0.06
N LEU A 146 -10.11 0.96 0.53
CA LEU A 146 -10.97 0.58 1.64
C LEU A 146 -12.41 0.46 1.16
N PRO A 147 -12.98 -0.77 1.04
CA PRO A 147 -14.36 -0.95 0.60
C PRO A 147 -15.34 -0.29 1.58
N ILE A 148 -16.45 0.27 1.08
CA ILE A 148 -17.53 0.81 1.90
C ILE A 148 -18.64 -0.23 1.98
N SER A 149 -19.20 -0.43 3.18
CA SER A 149 -20.28 -1.41 3.40
C SER A 149 -21.62 -0.94 2.83
N ALA A 150 -21.80 0.38 2.68
CA ALA A 150 -23.02 0.94 2.13
C ALA A 150 -23.13 0.62 0.63
N LEU A 151 -24.20 -0.03 0.26
CA LEU A 151 -24.61 -0.19 -1.13
C LEU A 151 -25.19 1.13 -1.61
N ILE A 152 -24.73 1.56 -2.79
CA ILE A 152 -25.35 2.70 -3.48
C ILE A 152 -26.60 2.23 -4.21
N ASP A 153 -26.49 1.12 -4.91
CA ASP A 153 -27.57 0.38 -5.56
C ASP A 153 -27.15 -1.09 -5.77
N GLU A 154 -28.01 -1.92 -6.31
CA GLU A 154 -27.79 -3.35 -6.56
C GLU A 154 -26.56 -3.65 -7.45
N ASN A 155 -26.16 -2.70 -8.27
CA ASN A 155 -25.12 -2.84 -9.27
C ASN A 155 -23.92 -1.90 -9.06
N THR A 156 -23.98 -1.08 -8.02
CA THR A 156 -22.96 -0.08 -7.73
C THR A 156 -22.43 -0.26 -6.32
N THR A 157 -21.15 -0.55 -6.23
CA THR A 157 -20.42 -0.59 -4.96
C THR A 157 -19.46 0.58 -4.86
N ALA A 158 -19.02 0.90 -3.66
CA ALA A 158 -18.13 2.02 -3.41
C ALA A 158 -16.91 1.63 -2.58
N ALA A 159 -15.83 2.40 -2.74
CA ALA A 159 -14.65 2.28 -1.93
C ALA A 159 -13.91 3.62 -1.83
N TYR A 160 -13.09 3.75 -0.78
CA TYR A 160 -12.16 4.85 -0.63
C TYR A 160 -10.78 4.46 -1.17
N ALA A 161 -10.24 5.25 -2.12
CA ALA A 161 -8.83 5.16 -2.49
C ALA A 161 -8.01 5.99 -1.53
N LEU A 162 -7.04 5.36 -0.87
CA LEU A 162 -6.27 5.93 0.22
C LEU A 162 -4.88 6.35 -0.25
N PHE A 163 -4.33 7.32 0.48
CA PHE A 163 -2.95 7.75 0.40
C PHE A 163 -2.45 8.06 1.81
N GLU A 164 -1.16 7.94 2.04
CA GLU A 164 -0.61 8.31 3.35
C GLU A 164 -0.84 9.77 3.66
N ARG A 165 -1.52 10.04 4.78
CA ARG A 165 -1.76 11.37 5.35
C ARG A 165 -2.55 12.32 4.44
N ASP A 166 -3.43 11.81 3.59
CA ASP A 166 -4.36 12.66 2.82
C ASP A 166 -5.81 12.21 2.97
N ASN A 167 -6.71 13.07 2.54
CA ASN A 167 -8.12 12.77 2.46
C ASN A 167 -8.38 11.76 1.34
N PRO A 168 -9.26 10.76 1.56
CA PRO A 168 -9.52 9.71 0.58
C PRO A 168 -10.32 10.22 -0.62
N TYR A 169 -10.20 9.50 -1.72
CA TYR A 169 -11.07 9.69 -2.90
C TYR A 169 -12.13 8.61 -2.95
N LEU A 170 -13.40 9.02 -3.09
CA LEU A 170 -14.51 8.11 -3.27
C LEU A 170 -14.54 7.60 -4.70
N LEU A 171 -14.64 6.28 -4.84
CA LEU A 171 -14.74 5.57 -6.10
C LEU A 171 -16.05 4.79 -6.16
N HIS A 172 -16.71 4.82 -7.31
CA HIS A 172 -17.86 3.98 -7.61
C HIS A 172 -17.46 2.91 -8.63
N PHE A 173 -17.86 1.68 -8.36
CA PHE A 173 -17.67 0.51 -9.22
C PHE A 173 -19.02 0.09 -9.77
N TYR A 174 -19.24 0.34 -11.07
CA TYR A 174 -20.48 0.03 -11.76
C TYR A 174 -20.38 -1.35 -12.40
N HIS A 175 -20.92 -2.36 -11.75
CA HIS A 175 -20.78 -3.76 -12.15
C HIS A 175 -21.48 -4.06 -13.48
N ASN A 176 -22.64 -3.47 -13.77
CA ASN A 176 -23.38 -3.69 -15.03
C ASN A 176 -22.62 -3.18 -16.25
N THR A 177 -21.91 -2.07 -16.11
CA THR A 177 -21.19 -1.44 -17.22
C THR A 177 -19.70 -1.72 -17.18
N SER A 178 -19.22 -2.48 -16.16
CA SER A 178 -17.81 -2.76 -15.93
C SER A 178 -16.97 -1.49 -15.97
N THR A 179 -17.35 -0.47 -15.18
CA THR A 179 -16.66 0.83 -15.13
C THR A 179 -16.38 1.26 -13.71
N ILE A 180 -15.28 2.03 -13.55
CA ILE A 180 -14.92 2.71 -12.31
C ILE A 180 -15.00 4.21 -12.56
N LYS A 181 -15.50 4.97 -11.59
CA LYS A 181 -15.48 6.43 -11.61
C LYS A 181 -14.93 7.00 -10.32
N THR A 182 -14.09 8.01 -10.41
CA THR A 182 -13.74 8.89 -9.29
C THR A 182 -14.89 9.86 -9.07
N ILE A 183 -15.50 9.84 -7.89
CA ILE A 183 -16.62 10.74 -7.52
C ILE A 183 -16.05 12.05 -6.98
N GLY A 184 -14.98 11.98 -6.17
CA GLY A 184 -14.30 13.15 -5.65
C GLY A 184 -13.58 12.87 -4.35
N LYS A 185 -12.90 13.90 -3.84
CA LYS A 185 -12.18 13.87 -2.57
C LYS A 185 -13.15 14.05 -1.40
N ILE A 186 -13.12 13.14 -0.44
CA ILE A 186 -13.94 13.23 0.77
C ILE A 186 -13.16 14.01 1.82
N ARG A 187 -13.70 15.15 2.22
CA ARG A 187 -13.08 15.99 3.26
C ARG A 187 -13.33 15.39 4.63
N THR A 188 -12.28 14.96 5.31
CA THR A 188 -12.30 14.37 6.64
C THR A 188 -11.69 15.31 7.68
N PRO A 189 -12.08 15.21 8.97
CA PRO A 189 -11.49 16.04 10.04
C PRO A 189 -9.98 15.87 10.19
N TYR A 190 -9.46 14.66 9.92
CA TYR A 190 -8.03 14.34 9.85
C TYR A 190 -7.76 13.48 8.62
N PRO A 191 -6.58 13.66 7.96
CA PRO A 191 -6.16 12.79 6.86
C PRO A 191 -6.09 11.33 7.30
N LEU A 192 -6.56 10.42 6.45
CA LEU A 192 -6.45 8.99 6.69
C LEU A 192 -5.02 8.49 6.43
N SER A 193 -4.66 7.39 7.09
CA SER A 193 -3.49 6.59 6.75
C SER A 193 -3.76 5.76 5.50
N GLY A 194 -2.72 5.44 4.74
CA GLY A 194 -2.80 4.51 3.62
C GLY A 194 -3.33 3.13 4.01
N HIS A 195 -3.20 2.74 5.27
CA HIS A 195 -3.62 1.46 5.85
C HIS A 195 -4.74 1.60 6.88
N SER A 196 -5.66 2.55 6.68
CA SER A 196 -6.87 2.65 7.53
C SER A 196 -7.67 1.35 7.50
N LYS A 197 -8.23 0.97 8.65
CA LYS A 197 -8.83 -0.36 8.84
C LYS A 197 -10.31 -0.24 9.19
N LYS A 198 -11.10 -1.19 8.70
CA LYS A 198 -12.45 -1.40 9.21
C LYS A 198 -12.40 -2.17 10.51
N SER A 199 -13.22 -1.75 11.44
CA SER A 199 -13.37 -2.38 12.76
C SER A 199 -14.80 -2.21 13.26
N THR A 200 -15.06 -2.65 14.46
CA THR A 200 -16.31 -2.37 15.19
C THR A 200 -15.95 -1.74 16.55
N ASP A 201 -16.79 -0.84 17.02
CA ASP A 201 -16.68 -0.32 18.37
C ASP A 201 -17.18 -1.36 19.41
N CYS A 202 -17.15 -0.99 20.69
CA CYS A 202 -17.58 -1.86 21.78
C CYS A 202 -19.10 -2.19 21.75
N TYR A 203 -19.87 -1.50 20.92
CA TYR A 203 -21.31 -1.75 20.70
C TYR A 203 -21.57 -2.55 19.42
N GLY A 204 -20.51 -2.94 18.67
CA GLY A 204 -20.64 -3.63 17.39
C GLY A 204 -20.92 -2.69 16.21
N THR A 205 -20.85 -1.36 16.40
CA THR A 205 -21.05 -0.38 15.33
C THR A 205 -19.82 -0.35 14.43
N PRO A 206 -19.98 -0.40 13.09
CA PRO A 206 -18.87 -0.30 12.16
C PRO A 206 -18.15 1.05 12.28
N VAL A 207 -16.82 0.99 12.37
CA VAL A 207 -15.95 2.17 12.45
C VAL A 207 -14.74 2.02 11.54
N ILE A 208 -14.14 3.14 11.18
CA ILE A 208 -12.86 3.19 10.49
C ILE A 208 -11.79 3.65 11.49
N GLU A 209 -10.77 2.83 11.66
CA GLU A 209 -9.59 3.12 12.47
C GLU A 209 -8.49 3.68 11.59
N SER A 210 -7.81 4.73 12.06
CA SER A 210 -6.71 5.34 11.33
C SER A 210 -5.68 5.95 12.28
N VAL A 211 -4.51 6.27 11.72
CA VAL A 211 -3.44 6.97 12.40
C VAL A 211 -3.04 8.21 11.62
N HIS A 212 -2.72 9.27 12.34
CA HIS A 212 -2.15 10.47 11.78
C HIS A 212 -0.93 10.88 12.62
N TYR A 213 0.16 11.30 11.97
CA TYR A 213 1.39 11.59 12.70
C TYR A 213 1.97 12.97 12.38
N HIS A 214 2.62 13.54 13.38
CA HIS A 214 3.32 14.81 13.32
C HIS A 214 4.83 14.60 13.45
N ILE A 215 5.56 14.82 12.37
CA ILE A 215 6.99 14.56 12.27
C ILE A 215 7.80 15.32 13.34
N PHE A 216 7.57 16.64 13.48
CA PHE A 216 8.34 17.46 14.41
C PHE A 216 7.94 17.28 15.88
N SER A 217 6.66 17.07 16.14
CA SER A 217 6.20 16.86 17.53
C SER A 217 6.43 15.44 18.01
N LYS A 218 6.87 14.53 17.12
CA LYS A 218 7.07 13.11 17.39
C LYS A 218 5.85 12.50 18.07
N LYS A 219 4.67 12.75 17.49
CA LYS A 219 3.39 12.24 17.99
C LYS A 219 2.65 11.54 16.89
N VAL A 220 2.07 10.40 17.24
CA VAL A 220 1.09 9.67 16.43
C VAL A 220 -0.25 9.78 17.13
N MET A 221 -1.25 10.21 16.42
CA MET A 221 -2.64 10.21 16.84
C MET A 221 -3.32 8.98 16.25
N TYR A 222 -3.83 8.11 17.09
CA TYR A 222 -4.81 7.11 16.71
C TYR A 222 -6.21 7.71 16.86
N TYR A 223 -7.10 7.41 15.95
CA TYR A 223 -8.50 7.85 16.01
C TYR A 223 -9.42 6.88 15.29
N THR A 224 -10.68 6.89 15.69
CA THR A 224 -11.77 6.17 15.03
C THR A 224 -12.77 7.16 14.45
N MET A 225 -13.36 6.80 13.33
CA MET A 225 -14.41 7.58 12.65
C MET A 225 -15.59 6.67 12.33
N ASP A 226 -16.76 7.29 12.11
CA ASP A 226 -17.88 6.61 11.49
C ASP A 226 -17.52 6.15 10.04
N GLU A 227 -18.26 5.18 9.48
CA GLU A 227 -18.00 4.67 8.12
C GLU A 227 -18.16 5.73 7.02
N ASN A 228 -18.91 6.82 7.30
CA ASN A 228 -19.10 7.93 6.37
C ASN A 228 -17.99 8.98 6.45
N LEU A 229 -17.02 8.79 7.36
CA LEU A 229 -15.88 9.67 7.59
C LEU A 229 -16.24 11.10 8.02
N ASN A 230 -17.42 11.32 8.60
CA ASN A 230 -17.89 12.63 9.00
C ASN A 230 -17.47 13.00 10.43
N ASN A 231 -17.51 12.03 11.33
CA ASN A 231 -17.34 12.25 12.76
C ASN A 231 -16.20 11.45 13.35
N ILE A 232 -15.38 12.08 14.19
CA ILE A 232 -14.41 11.39 15.02
C ILE A 232 -15.15 10.89 16.27
N LEU A 233 -15.05 9.57 16.49
CA LEU A 233 -15.69 8.90 17.61
C LEU A 233 -14.75 8.81 18.83
N SER A 234 -13.46 8.54 18.57
CA SER A 234 -12.44 8.51 19.62
C SER A 234 -11.08 8.96 19.09
N LYS A 235 -10.19 9.41 19.99
CA LYS A 235 -8.80 9.69 19.65
C LYS A 235 -7.88 9.51 20.86
N ALA A 236 -6.66 9.06 20.59
CA ALA A 236 -5.59 8.96 21.58
C ALA A 236 -4.23 9.28 20.94
N PHE A 237 -3.22 9.55 21.77
CA PHE A 237 -1.91 9.99 21.30
C PHE A 237 -0.81 9.08 21.82
N ILE A 238 0.13 8.77 20.92
CA ILE A 238 1.37 8.05 21.23
C ILE A 238 2.53 9.00 20.99
N LYS A 239 3.44 9.11 21.94
CA LYS A 239 4.70 9.86 21.78
C LYS A 239 5.78 8.91 21.30
N THR A 240 6.38 9.22 20.15
CA THR A 240 7.48 8.45 19.57
C THR A 240 8.85 8.97 19.98
N LYS A 241 9.88 8.15 19.86
CA LYS A 241 11.28 8.51 20.08
C LYS A 241 11.89 9.13 18.83
N TYR A 242 11.51 8.62 17.66
CA TYR A 242 12.05 9.00 16.36
C TYR A 242 11.03 9.78 15.53
N ILE A 243 11.37 10.02 14.26
CA ILE A 243 10.46 10.62 13.30
C ILE A 243 9.39 9.60 12.96
N PRO A 244 8.12 9.85 13.27
CA PRO A 244 7.07 8.88 13.00
C PRO A 244 6.69 8.90 11.53
N ILE A 245 7.27 8.01 10.75
CA ILE A 245 6.79 7.63 9.42
C ILE A 245 6.12 6.27 9.60
N ILE A 246 4.82 6.27 9.82
CA ILE A 246 4.04 5.08 10.13
C ILE A 246 3.26 4.69 8.89
N HIS A 247 3.76 3.69 8.16
CA HIS A 247 3.11 3.20 6.94
C HIS A 247 1.86 2.37 7.27
N ASP A 248 2.01 1.39 8.18
CA ASP A 248 0.91 0.54 8.66
C ASP A 248 0.92 0.50 10.21
N PHE A 249 -0.19 0.10 10.78
CA PHE A 249 -0.35 -0.17 12.20
C PHE A 249 -1.14 -1.45 12.41
N LEU A 250 -0.83 -2.18 13.50
CA LEU A 250 -1.61 -3.35 13.87
C LEU A 250 -2.77 -2.93 14.77
N SER A 251 -3.97 -3.39 14.45
CA SER A 251 -5.16 -3.23 15.27
C SER A 251 -5.61 -4.60 15.77
N THR A 252 -5.71 -4.74 17.10
CA THR A 252 -6.32 -5.88 17.77
C THR A 252 -7.71 -5.48 18.30
N SER A 253 -8.42 -6.38 18.97
CA SER A 253 -9.71 -6.06 19.58
C SER A 253 -9.65 -4.89 20.56
N ASP A 254 -8.55 -4.78 21.32
CA ASP A 254 -8.41 -3.86 22.44
C ASP A 254 -7.19 -2.94 22.38
N SER A 255 -6.32 -3.12 21.38
CA SER A 255 -5.05 -2.40 21.31
C SER A 255 -4.67 -2.00 19.89
N ILE A 256 -3.86 -0.94 19.80
CA ILE A 256 -3.16 -0.50 18.59
C ILE A 256 -1.68 -0.66 18.81
N VAL A 257 -0.99 -1.26 17.84
CA VAL A 257 0.47 -1.41 17.88
C VAL A 257 1.13 -0.57 16.78
N ILE A 258 2.11 0.22 17.18
CA ILE A 258 2.91 1.05 16.29
C ILE A 258 4.37 0.71 16.47
N VAL A 259 5.09 0.57 15.35
CA VAL A 259 6.53 0.40 15.32
C VAL A 259 7.19 1.76 15.11
N ASP A 260 7.94 2.20 16.09
CA ASP A 260 8.72 3.44 16.08
C ASP A 260 10.15 3.11 15.66
N SER A 261 10.35 3.09 14.34
CA SER A 261 11.61 2.74 13.68
C SER A 261 12.63 3.89 13.79
N PRO A 262 13.94 3.62 13.84
CA PRO A 262 14.97 4.62 14.06
C PRO A 262 15.23 5.52 12.85
N LEU A 263 14.20 6.28 12.43
CA LEU A 263 14.27 7.29 11.39
C LEU A 263 14.68 8.64 11.95
N VAL A 264 15.72 9.22 11.39
CA VAL A 264 16.30 10.51 11.81
C VAL A 264 16.39 11.47 10.62
N PHE A 265 16.41 12.79 10.90
CA PHE A 265 16.65 13.77 9.84
C PHE A 265 18.10 13.72 9.35
N ASP A 266 18.25 13.80 8.04
CA ASP A 266 19.51 13.92 7.33
C ASP A 266 19.39 15.07 6.32
N PHE A 267 19.50 16.30 6.84
CA PHE A 267 19.34 17.51 6.01
C PHE A 267 20.34 17.63 4.85
N PRO A 268 21.61 17.19 4.96
CA PRO A 268 22.53 17.16 3.83
C PRO A 268 21.99 16.43 2.59
N LYS A 269 21.14 15.42 2.74
CA LYS A 269 20.50 14.73 1.60
C LYS A 269 19.65 15.67 0.72
N LEU A 270 19.05 16.74 1.30
CA LEU A 270 18.25 17.70 0.53
C LEU A 270 19.08 18.44 -0.54
N PHE A 271 20.34 18.75 -0.27
CA PHE A 271 21.21 19.43 -1.22
C PHE A 271 21.50 18.56 -2.45
N ASN A 272 21.35 17.24 -2.31
CA ASN A 272 21.50 16.26 -3.38
C ASN A 272 20.16 15.85 -4.00
N GLY A 273 19.06 16.56 -3.71
CA GLY A 273 17.72 16.23 -4.21
C GLY A 273 17.15 14.88 -3.70
N LYS A 274 17.60 14.44 -2.52
CA LYS A 274 17.21 13.19 -1.89
C LYS A 274 16.29 13.42 -0.69
N MET A 275 15.59 12.37 -0.26
CA MET A 275 14.74 12.41 0.92
C MET A 275 15.57 12.72 2.18
N PRO A 276 15.22 13.75 2.97
CA PRO A 276 16.01 14.17 4.12
C PRO A 276 15.81 13.27 5.34
N LEU A 277 15.78 11.97 5.10
CA LEU A 277 15.60 10.94 6.11
C LEU A 277 16.70 9.89 6.01
N ARG A 278 17.13 9.40 7.14
CA ARG A 278 18.07 8.30 7.26
C ARG A 278 17.55 7.31 8.29
N PHE A 279 17.62 6.04 7.95
CA PHE A 279 17.45 4.95 8.90
C PHE A 279 18.78 4.75 9.64
N ASP A 280 18.76 4.77 10.97
CA ASP A 280 19.97 4.65 11.78
C ASP A 280 20.07 3.24 12.38
N THR A 281 20.90 2.42 11.77
CA THR A 281 21.10 1.02 12.16
C THR A 281 21.77 0.84 13.54
N ASN A 282 22.26 1.91 14.18
CA ASN A 282 22.86 1.87 15.51
C ASN A 282 21.85 2.15 16.64
N LEU A 283 20.62 2.53 16.28
CA LEU A 283 19.59 2.86 17.26
C LEU A 283 18.57 1.73 17.41
N PRO A 284 18.00 1.53 18.60
CA PRO A 284 16.97 0.50 18.82
C PRO A 284 15.64 0.88 18.21
N THR A 285 14.82 -0.11 17.88
CA THR A 285 13.41 0.08 17.56
C THR A 285 12.55 0.08 18.82
N TYR A 286 11.47 0.85 18.84
CA TYR A 286 10.48 0.80 19.90
C TYR A 286 9.13 0.33 19.36
N ILE A 287 8.41 -0.43 20.19
CA ILE A 287 7.03 -0.81 19.92
C ILE A 287 6.15 -0.15 20.97
N HIS A 288 5.15 0.59 20.52
CA HIS A 288 4.16 1.21 21.36
C HIS A 288 2.83 0.46 21.21
N ILE A 289 2.26 0.02 22.34
CA ILE A 289 0.93 -0.58 22.42
C ILE A 289 0.01 0.41 23.13
N LEU A 290 -0.94 0.96 22.39
CA LEU A 290 -1.99 1.81 22.91
C LEU A 290 -3.23 0.97 23.21
N HIS A 291 -3.67 0.93 24.44
CA HIS A 291 -4.93 0.29 24.83
C HIS A 291 -6.11 1.20 24.49
N LYS A 292 -7.00 0.73 23.59
CA LYS A 292 -8.11 1.53 23.03
C LYS A 292 -9.06 2.09 24.09
N ASN A 293 -9.38 1.29 25.10
CA ASN A 293 -10.37 1.66 26.13
C ASN A 293 -9.83 2.64 27.17
N THR A 294 -8.54 2.57 27.47
CA THR A 294 -7.94 3.38 28.56
C THR A 294 -7.07 4.53 28.07
N GLY A 295 -6.62 4.47 26.81
CA GLY A 295 -5.63 5.40 26.26
C GLY A 295 -4.22 5.19 26.82
N TYR A 296 -4.01 4.15 27.66
CA TYR A 296 -2.69 3.85 28.22
C TYR A 296 -1.76 3.31 27.14
N VAL A 297 -0.48 3.74 27.17
CA VAL A 297 0.55 3.34 26.22
C VAL A 297 1.66 2.57 26.93
N SER A 298 1.84 1.31 26.57
CA SER A 298 3.00 0.50 26.93
C SER A 298 4.07 0.65 25.85
N THR A 299 5.33 0.75 26.25
CA THR A 299 6.46 0.88 25.32
C THR A 299 7.50 -0.20 25.57
N TYR A 300 7.91 -0.88 24.51
CA TYR A 300 8.88 -1.96 24.53
C TYR A 300 10.07 -1.58 23.65
N LYS A 301 11.30 -1.79 24.15
CA LYS A 301 12.54 -1.53 23.43
C LYS A 301 13.09 -2.83 22.85
N LEU A 302 13.40 -2.80 21.56
CA LEU A 302 14.10 -3.89 20.86
C LEU A 302 15.49 -3.38 20.44
N TYR A 303 16.54 -4.09 20.79
CA TYR A 303 17.91 -3.68 20.52
C TYR A 303 18.36 -3.91 19.07
N CYS A 304 17.46 -4.43 18.21
CA CYS A 304 17.67 -4.53 16.77
C CYS A 304 16.90 -3.43 16.05
N PRO A 305 17.54 -2.70 15.12
CA PRO A 305 16.84 -1.74 14.24
C PRO A 305 16.04 -2.50 13.20
N PHE A 306 14.81 -2.07 12.94
CA PHE A 306 14.01 -2.51 11.80
C PHE A 306 12.90 -1.51 11.47
N TYR A 307 12.43 -1.57 10.23
CA TYR A 307 11.24 -0.89 9.74
C TYR A 307 10.18 -1.92 9.35
N VAL A 308 8.91 -1.53 9.42
CA VAL A 308 7.76 -2.36 9.01
C VAL A 308 6.90 -1.58 8.02
N PHE A 309 6.70 -2.15 6.83
CA PHE A 309 5.67 -1.64 5.91
C PHE A 309 4.33 -2.30 6.20
N HIS A 310 4.27 -3.61 6.39
CA HIS A 310 3.03 -4.35 6.52
C HIS A 310 3.06 -5.33 7.69
N PHE A 311 1.93 -5.49 8.36
CA PHE A 311 1.71 -6.55 9.33
C PHE A 311 0.94 -7.70 8.66
N ALA A 312 1.37 -8.95 8.89
CA ALA A 312 0.71 -10.12 8.33
C ALA A 312 -0.40 -10.64 9.24
N LYS A 313 -0.05 -10.97 10.48
CA LYS A 313 -0.97 -11.49 11.49
C LYS A 313 -0.43 -11.27 12.89
N TYR A 314 -1.27 -11.52 13.87
CA TYR A 314 -0.88 -11.54 15.27
C TYR A 314 -1.57 -12.68 16.03
N VAL A 315 -1.00 -13.05 17.17
CA VAL A 315 -1.60 -13.89 18.17
C VAL A 315 -1.51 -13.15 19.50
N ASP A 316 -2.64 -12.86 20.09
CA ASP A 316 -2.72 -12.12 21.34
C ASP A 316 -3.23 -13.01 22.48
N SER A 317 -2.50 -13.02 23.59
CA SER A 317 -2.85 -13.72 24.81
C SER A 317 -2.68 -12.79 26.00
N PHE A 318 -3.11 -13.23 27.18
CA PHE A 318 -2.93 -12.46 28.42
C PHE A 318 -1.44 -12.17 28.71
N GLN A 319 -0.56 -13.14 28.47
CA GLN A 319 0.86 -13.03 28.80
C GLN A 319 1.69 -12.46 27.65
N GLN A 320 1.30 -12.67 26.40
CA GLN A 320 2.15 -12.48 25.26
C GLN A 320 1.38 -11.99 24.05
N LEU A 321 2.00 -11.07 23.30
CA LEU A 321 1.57 -10.67 21.97
C LEU A 321 2.66 -11.09 20.97
N GLU A 322 2.29 -11.95 20.02
CA GLU A 322 3.14 -12.31 18.88
C GLU A 322 2.67 -11.54 17.64
N ILE A 323 3.61 -10.92 16.95
CA ILE A 323 3.36 -10.16 15.72
C ILE A 323 4.21 -10.76 14.60
N TYR A 324 3.60 -11.05 13.48
CA TYR A 324 4.26 -11.60 12.30
C TYR A 324 4.26 -10.54 11.19
N ALA A 325 5.45 -10.20 10.71
CA ALA A 325 5.61 -9.12 9.74
C ALA A 325 6.90 -9.28 8.91
N PRO A 326 6.93 -8.75 7.68
CA PRO A 326 8.18 -8.46 6.98
C PRO A 326 8.92 -7.32 7.69
N LEU A 327 10.12 -7.60 8.22
CA LEU A 327 10.98 -6.62 8.86
C LEU A 327 12.11 -6.23 7.92
N TYR A 328 12.41 -4.94 7.85
CA TYR A 328 13.48 -4.37 7.04
C TYR A 328 14.59 -3.88 7.96
N ASP A 329 15.73 -4.55 7.96
CA ASP A 329 16.87 -4.21 8.82
C ASP A 329 17.57 -2.92 8.39
N ASP A 330 17.30 -2.47 7.18
CA ASP A 330 17.74 -1.19 6.62
C ASP A 330 16.73 -0.71 5.57
N ILE A 331 16.54 0.60 5.47
CA ILE A 331 15.66 1.23 4.49
C ILE A 331 16.27 2.53 3.95
N ASP A 332 16.31 2.64 2.64
CA ASP A 332 16.66 3.87 1.93
C ASP A 332 15.51 4.25 0.99
N PHE A 333 14.85 5.36 1.26
CA PHE A 333 13.74 5.85 0.43
C PHE A 333 14.17 6.31 -0.96
N ASP A 334 15.46 6.54 -1.16
CA ASP A 334 16.06 6.89 -2.44
C ASP A 334 16.48 5.66 -3.26
N SER A 335 16.11 4.45 -2.81
CA SER A 335 16.44 3.17 -3.44
C SER A 335 15.23 2.23 -3.39
N ILE A 336 15.16 1.30 -4.36
CA ILE A 336 14.26 0.13 -4.30
C ILE A 336 14.98 -1.14 -3.85
N LYS A 337 16.27 -1.03 -3.51
CA LYS A 337 17.07 -2.16 -3.04
C LYS A 337 16.85 -2.39 -1.55
N ILE A 338 15.66 -2.80 -1.19
CA ILE A 338 15.28 -3.13 0.19
C ILE A 338 14.99 -4.62 0.28
N LYS A 339 15.21 -5.20 1.45
CA LYS A 339 14.95 -6.62 1.70
C LYS A 339 14.06 -6.80 2.93
N GLY A 340 12.83 -7.20 2.69
CA GLY A 340 11.89 -7.62 3.72
C GLY A 340 12.20 -9.07 4.15
N ARG A 341 12.28 -9.30 5.46
CA ARG A 341 12.51 -10.62 6.07
C ARG A 341 11.31 -10.95 6.95
N TYR A 342 10.60 -12.01 6.60
CA TYR A 342 9.42 -12.41 7.37
C TYR A 342 9.83 -13.00 8.70
N ARG A 343 9.49 -12.30 9.79
CA ARG A 343 9.91 -12.64 11.16
C ARG A 343 8.76 -12.52 12.14
N LYS A 344 8.98 -13.05 13.33
CA LYS A 344 8.08 -12.93 14.47
C LYS A 344 8.67 -11.99 15.52
N ILE A 345 7.89 -11.02 15.96
CA ILE A 345 8.17 -10.19 17.13
C ILE A 345 7.37 -10.77 18.29
N VAL A 346 8.03 -11.00 19.41
CA VAL A 346 7.40 -11.50 20.63
C VAL A 346 7.47 -10.42 21.69
N ILE A 347 6.33 -10.08 22.28
CA ILE A 347 6.20 -9.12 23.37
C ILE A 347 5.67 -9.86 24.59
N ASP A 348 6.52 -10.00 25.60
CA ASP A 348 6.12 -10.52 26.92
C ASP A 348 5.54 -9.39 27.75
N LYS A 349 4.23 -9.44 27.95
CA LYS A 349 3.47 -8.41 28.68
C LYS A 349 3.75 -8.44 30.17
N CYS A 350 4.06 -9.62 30.73
CA CYS A 350 4.32 -9.82 32.15
C CYS A 350 5.71 -9.30 32.54
N HIS A 351 6.74 -9.70 31.80
CA HIS A 351 8.12 -9.29 32.08
C HIS A 351 8.50 -7.96 31.41
N LYS A 352 7.60 -7.37 30.61
CA LYS A 352 7.82 -6.12 29.87
C LYS A 352 9.04 -6.16 28.95
N THR A 353 9.26 -7.29 28.31
CA THR A 353 10.35 -7.52 27.36
C THR A 353 9.82 -7.76 25.96
N ALA A 354 10.67 -7.50 24.97
CA ALA A 354 10.35 -7.82 23.56
C ALA A 354 11.61 -8.25 22.82
N TYR A 355 11.44 -9.18 21.87
CA TYR A 355 12.52 -9.67 21.02
C TYR A 355 12.00 -10.12 19.66
N VAL A 356 12.92 -10.23 18.69
CA VAL A 356 12.64 -10.73 17.34
C VAL A 356 13.12 -12.17 17.22
N CYS A 357 12.26 -13.03 16.71
CA CYS A 357 12.60 -14.40 16.32
C CYS A 357 12.88 -14.46 14.82
N ASN A 358 14.06 -14.86 14.45
CA ASN A 358 14.44 -15.11 13.07
C ASN A 358 14.05 -16.54 12.66
N ASN A 359 13.77 -16.73 11.37
CA ASN A 359 13.57 -18.05 10.79
C ASN A 359 14.51 -18.21 9.59
N LEU A 360 15.42 -19.19 9.69
CA LEU A 360 16.48 -19.44 8.70
C LEU A 360 15.94 -19.74 7.29
N GLU A 361 14.72 -20.26 7.19
CA GLU A 361 14.12 -20.53 5.88
C GLU A 361 13.63 -19.25 5.22
N THR A 362 12.86 -18.42 5.95
CA THR A 362 12.27 -17.18 5.42
C THR A 362 13.35 -16.11 5.18
N GLU A 363 14.45 -16.11 5.95
CA GLU A 363 15.61 -15.20 5.78
C GLU A 363 16.27 -15.26 4.39
N LYS A 364 16.10 -16.38 3.67
CA LYS A 364 16.66 -16.58 2.32
C LYS A 364 15.94 -15.74 1.26
N TYR A 365 14.70 -15.32 1.53
CA TYR A 365 13.83 -14.63 0.59
C TYR A 365 13.71 -13.13 0.89
N ASN A 366 13.20 -12.38 -0.07
CA ASN A 366 12.81 -10.97 0.10
C ASN A 366 11.28 -10.92 0.05
N LEU A 367 10.66 -11.01 1.24
CA LEU A 367 9.23 -11.23 1.40
C LEU A 367 8.53 -9.96 1.89
N ASP A 368 7.40 -9.64 1.25
CA ASP A 368 6.51 -8.56 1.70
C ASP A 368 5.08 -8.75 1.13
N PHE A 369 4.19 -7.81 1.43
CA PHE A 369 2.78 -7.79 1.02
C PHE A 369 2.06 -9.09 1.43
N PRO A 370 1.92 -9.31 2.73
CA PRO A 370 1.28 -10.50 3.25
C PRO A 370 -0.22 -10.49 2.99
N VAL A 371 -0.74 -11.58 2.44
CA VAL A 371 -2.17 -11.87 2.38
C VAL A 371 -2.48 -13.15 3.14
N ILE A 372 -3.65 -13.22 3.72
CA ILE A 372 -4.12 -14.41 4.45
C ILE A 372 -4.92 -15.28 3.49
N ASP A 373 -4.55 -16.54 3.38
CA ASP A 373 -5.32 -17.50 2.60
C ASP A 373 -6.59 -17.95 3.32
N ILE A 374 -7.46 -18.67 2.63
CA ILE A 374 -8.76 -19.13 3.21
C ILE A 374 -8.60 -20.07 4.41
N PHE A 375 -7.40 -20.60 4.66
CA PHE A 375 -7.07 -21.47 5.80
C PHE A 375 -6.28 -20.74 6.91
N GLY A 376 -6.07 -19.42 6.78
CA GLY A 376 -5.35 -18.62 7.76
C GLY A 376 -3.82 -18.66 7.66
N ASN A 377 -3.26 -19.25 6.59
CA ASN A 377 -1.82 -19.18 6.33
C ASN A 377 -1.47 -17.85 5.67
N VAL A 378 -0.21 -17.45 5.79
CA VAL A 378 0.30 -16.23 5.20
C VAL A 378 0.93 -16.53 3.84
N VAL A 379 0.51 -15.81 2.81
CA VAL A 379 1.13 -15.81 1.49
C VAL A 379 1.81 -14.47 1.28
N LEU A 380 3.09 -14.50 0.93
CA LEU A 380 3.91 -13.31 0.74
C LEU A 380 4.46 -13.28 -0.68
N ARG A 381 4.52 -12.09 -1.29
CA ARG A 381 5.25 -11.94 -2.55
C ARG A 381 6.75 -12.04 -2.31
N ASN A 382 7.47 -12.65 -3.25
CA ASN A 382 8.93 -12.69 -3.25
C ASN A 382 9.50 -11.74 -4.30
N ILE A 383 10.55 -11.00 -3.93
CA ILE A 383 11.30 -10.14 -4.86
C ILE A 383 12.68 -10.74 -5.09
N GLU A 384 13.00 -11.01 -6.34
CA GLU A 384 14.32 -11.42 -6.78
C GLU A 384 14.79 -10.58 -7.95
N LYS A 385 16.06 -10.14 -7.94
CA LYS A 385 16.63 -9.27 -8.98
C LYS A 385 15.75 -8.05 -9.32
N ARG A 386 15.11 -7.45 -8.31
CA ARG A 386 14.19 -6.30 -8.39
C ARG A 386 12.85 -6.58 -9.09
N LYS A 387 12.50 -7.84 -9.30
CA LYS A 387 11.22 -8.25 -9.86
C LYS A 387 10.46 -9.09 -8.84
N ILE A 388 9.16 -8.89 -8.76
CA ILE A 388 8.30 -9.79 -7.99
C ILE A 388 8.13 -11.03 -8.83
N ASN A 389 8.86 -12.11 -8.49
CA ASN A 389 8.93 -13.31 -9.30
C ASN A 389 8.04 -14.45 -8.79
N GLY A 390 7.29 -14.25 -7.71
CA GLY A 390 6.42 -15.30 -7.21
C GLY A 390 5.91 -15.08 -5.80
N PHE A 391 5.42 -16.16 -5.22
CA PHE A 391 4.77 -16.17 -3.92
C PHE A 391 5.29 -17.31 -3.04
N VAL A 392 5.34 -17.06 -1.74
CA VAL A 392 5.76 -18.02 -0.71
C VAL A 392 4.65 -18.15 0.32
N LYS A 393 4.19 -19.37 0.57
CA LYS A 393 3.21 -19.68 1.62
C LYS A 393 3.91 -20.15 2.87
N VAL A 394 3.53 -19.57 3.98
CA VAL A 394 4.11 -19.82 5.30
C VAL A 394 2.98 -20.22 6.27
N ASP A 395 3.19 -21.26 7.03
CA ASP A 395 2.25 -21.75 8.03
C ASP A 395 2.29 -20.94 9.34
N THR A 396 1.55 -21.40 10.34
CA THR A 396 1.51 -20.79 11.67
C THR A 396 2.83 -20.86 12.43
N ASN A 397 3.69 -21.82 12.10
CA ASN A 397 5.00 -22.03 12.72
C ASN A 397 6.15 -21.32 11.96
N MET A 398 5.80 -20.51 10.96
CA MET A 398 6.73 -19.84 10.05
C MET A 398 7.51 -20.81 9.14
N ALA A 399 7.06 -22.06 8.98
CA ALA A 399 7.64 -22.95 8.00
C ALA A 399 7.10 -22.65 6.60
N ILE A 400 8.00 -22.65 5.62
CA ILE A 400 7.60 -22.51 4.21
C ILE A 400 6.95 -23.82 3.76
N THR A 401 5.66 -23.77 3.47
CA THR A 401 4.90 -24.95 3.04
C THR A 401 4.83 -25.07 1.52
N GLN A 402 4.79 -23.96 0.81
CA GLN A 402 4.72 -23.95 -0.65
C GLN A 402 5.43 -22.73 -1.23
N LYS A 403 5.91 -22.85 -2.47
CA LYS A 403 6.55 -21.79 -3.25
C LYS A 403 6.11 -21.88 -4.70
N TRP A 404 5.74 -20.75 -5.27
CA TRP A 404 5.39 -20.63 -6.69
C TRP A 404 6.26 -19.53 -7.30
N MET A 405 7.30 -19.93 -8.02
CA MET A 405 8.27 -19.02 -8.64
C MET A 405 8.13 -19.08 -10.16
N PHE A 406 8.14 -17.93 -10.79
CA PHE A 406 7.98 -17.75 -12.22
C PHE A 406 9.22 -17.10 -12.80
N ASN A 407 9.73 -17.65 -13.91
CA ASN A 407 10.91 -17.10 -14.58
C ASN A 407 10.51 -16.20 -15.76
N ASP A 408 9.29 -16.35 -16.24
CA ASP A 408 8.76 -15.71 -17.44
C ASP A 408 7.75 -14.59 -17.18
N ILE A 409 7.37 -14.41 -15.92
CA ILE A 409 6.42 -13.39 -15.47
C ILE A 409 7.03 -12.65 -14.28
N PHE A 410 6.84 -11.33 -14.23
CA PHE A 410 6.99 -10.57 -13.01
C PHE A 410 5.65 -9.94 -12.61
N PHE A 411 5.32 -10.04 -11.35
CA PHE A 411 4.05 -9.55 -10.83
C PHE A 411 4.09 -8.06 -10.51
N CYS A 412 2.91 -7.43 -10.52
CA CYS A 412 2.80 -6.00 -10.27
C CYS A 412 2.79 -5.66 -8.78
N GLY A 413 2.29 -6.56 -7.92
CA GLY A 413 2.15 -6.28 -6.49
C GLY A 413 1.59 -7.45 -5.70
N GLU A 414 0.73 -7.16 -4.74
CA GLU A 414 0.04 -8.11 -3.87
C GLU A 414 -0.89 -9.04 -4.67
N PRO A 415 -0.99 -10.33 -4.34
CA PRO A 415 -2.01 -11.21 -4.90
C PRO A 415 -3.33 -11.08 -4.15
N ILE A 416 -4.44 -11.48 -4.74
CA ILE A 416 -5.75 -11.61 -4.11
C ILE A 416 -5.94 -13.06 -3.70
N SER A 417 -6.18 -13.33 -2.43
CA SER A 417 -6.61 -14.65 -1.97
C SER A 417 -8.09 -14.87 -2.31
N VAL A 418 -8.40 -15.96 -2.96
CA VAL A 418 -9.73 -16.28 -3.46
C VAL A 418 -10.05 -17.76 -3.28
N ARG A 419 -11.35 -18.08 -3.33
CA ARG A 419 -11.81 -19.45 -3.49
C ARG A 419 -12.07 -19.73 -4.95
N LEU A 420 -11.34 -20.67 -5.55
CA LEU A 420 -11.48 -21.12 -6.94
C LEU A 420 -12.08 -22.53 -6.94
N ASN A 421 -13.36 -22.69 -7.29
CA ASN A 421 -14.06 -23.98 -7.24
C ASN A 421 -13.86 -24.72 -5.91
N ASP A 422 -14.15 -24.04 -4.81
CA ASP A 422 -13.96 -24.51 -3.42
C ASP A 422 -12.52 -24.82 -3.02
N LYS A 423 -11.55 -24.57 -3.88
CA LYS A 423 -10.12 -24.69 -3.61
C LYS A 423 -9.48 -23.33 -3.29
N ASN A 424 -8.42 -23.40 -2.52
CA ASN A 424 -7.62 -22.22 -2.19
C ASN A 424 -6.83 -21.72 -3.39
N GLY A 425 -6.97 -20.45 -3.73
CA GLY A 425 -6.34 -19.88 -4.91
C GLY A 425 -5.87 -18.44 -4.76
N LEU A 426 -5.07 -18.01 -5.73
CA LEU A 426 -4.61 -16.62 -5.85
C LEU A 426 -4.97 -16.08 -7.22
N ILE A 427 -5.37 -14.80 -7.25
CA ILE A 427 -5.39 -13.98 -8.46
C ILE A 427 -4.22 -12.99 -8.37
N ALA A 428 -3.38 -12.94 -9.37
CA ALA A 428 -2.26 -12.02 -9.44
C ALA A 428 -2.19 -11.32 -10.80
N PHE A 429 -1.71 -10.10 -10.79
CA PHE A 429 -1.52 -9.28 -11.99
C PHE A 429 -0.04 -9.23 -12.33
N GLY A 430 0.33 -9.47 -13.59
CA GLY A 430 1.74 -9.52 -13.96
C GLY A 430 2.00 -9.18 -15.44
N ASN A 431 3.27 -8.94 -15.74
CA ASN A 431 3.74 -8.73 -17.11
C ASN A 431 4.70 -9.85 -17.52
N SER A 432 4.77 -10.13 -18.83
CA SER A 432 5.79 -11.02 -19.39
C SER A 432 7.19 -10.47 -19.14
N ASP A 433 8.12 -11.32 -18.74
CA ASP A 433 9.54 -10.96 -18.64
C ASP A 433 10.23 -11.17 -20.00
N THR A 434 10.23 -10.13 -20.82
CA THR A 434 10.82 -10.16 -22.17
C THR A 434 12.33 -10.37 -22.19
N SER A 435 13.00 -10.29 -21.04
CA SER A 435 14.44 -10.54 -20.94
C SER A 435 14.79 -12.03 -20.93
N MET A 436 13.82 -12.91 -20.67
CA MET A 436 14.07 -14.34 -20.44
C MET A 436 13.42 -15.27 -21.49
N SER A 437 12.36 -14.84 -22.17
CA SER A 437 11.61 -15.69 -23.11
C SER A 437 10.70 -14.88 -24.03
N PRO A 438 10.26 -15.39 -25.18
CA PRO A 438 9.13 -14.83 -25.90
C PRO A 438 7.88 -14.80 -25.00
N LEU A 439 7.04 -13.81 -25.21
CA LEU A 439 5.89 -13.39 -24.40
C LEU A 439 5.14 -14.53 -23.69
N SER A 440 5.07 -14.46 -22.35
CA SER A 440 4.53 -15.53 -21.50
C SER A 440 3.01 -15.65 -21.53
N PHE A 441 2.29 -14.60 -21.94
CA PHE A 441 0.84 -14.58 -21.95
C PHE A 441 0.25 -14.93 -23.31
N ASP A 442 0.88 -14.55 -24.37
CA ASP A 442 0.54 -14.88 -25.77
C ASP A 442 1.48 -14.06 -26.65
N ASN A 443 1.69 -14.44 -27.90
CA ASN A 443 2.67 -13.80 -28.79
C ASN A 443 2.46 -12.28 -29.04
N ALA A 444 1.36 -11.70 -28.56
CA ALA A 444 1.02 -10.28 -28.75
C ALA A 444 0.80 -9.50 -27.45
N THR A 445 0.94 -10.12 -26.26
CA THR A 445 0.53 -9.47 -25.00
C THR A 445 1.64 -9.37 -23.99
N HIS A 446 1.78 -8.18 -23.38
CA HIS A 446 2.79 -7.91 -22.36
C HIS A 446 2.27 -8.20 -20.95
N GLY A 447 0.98 -8.00 -20.68
CA GLY A 447 0.38 -8.15 -19.37
C GLY A 447 -0.74 -9.17 -19.32
N GLY A 448 -1.04 -9.63 -18.12
CA GLY A 448 -2.11 -10.61 -17.91
C GLY A 448 -2.43 -10.84 -16.44
N ILE A 449 -3.42 -11.69 -16.24
CA ILE A 449 -3.89 -12.16 -14.95
C ILE A 449 -3.45 -13.61 -14.81
N VAL A 450 -2.91 -13.93 -13.67
CA VAL A 450 -2.51 -15.29 -13.30
C VAL A 450 -3.45 -15.80 -12.23
N LEU A 451 -4.10 -16.92 -12.51
CA LEU A 451 -4.87 -17.68 -11.55
C LEU A 451 -4.03 -18.85 -11.10
N LEU A 452 -3.75 -18.93 -9.82
CA LEU A 452 -2.97 -20.02 -9.24
C LEU A 452 -3.86 -20.81 -8.28
N ASN A 453 -4.03 -22.10 -8.53
CA ASN A 453 -4.58 -23.02 -7.56
C ASN A 453 -3.46 -23.43 -6.59
N MET A 454 -3.60 -23.06 -5.32
CA MET A 454 -2.57 -23.31 -4.31
C MET A 454 -2.52 -24.77 -3.84
N GLU A 455 -3.51 -25.61 -4.15
CA GLU A 455 -3.55 -27.00 -3.71
C GLU A 455 -2.73 -27.90 -4.64
N ASP A 456 -2.91 -27.73 -5.96
CA ASP A 456 -2.26 -28.56 -6.98
C ASP A 456 -1.18 -27.81 -7.80
N GLY A 457 -1.03 -26.51 -7.60
CA GLY A 457 -0.07 -25.68 -8.32
C GLY A 457 -0.47 -25.36 -9.77
N THR A 458 -1.70 -25.69 -10.17
CA THR A 458 -2.17 -25.37 -11.52
C THR A 458 -2.23 -23.86 -11.75
N VAL A 459 -1.71 -23.43 -12.88
CA VAL A 459 -1.65 -22.01 -13.27
C VAL A 459 -2.43 -21.78 -14.55
N VAL A 460 -3.33 -20.80 -14.52
CA VAL A 460 -4.04 -20.31 -15.71
C VAL A 460 -3.62 -18.88 -15.97
N LYS A 461 -3.20 -18.56 -17.19
CA LYS A 461 -2.75 -17.23 -17.62
C LYS A 461 -3.78 -16.63 -18.58
N ILE A 462 -4.31 -15.46 -18.22
CA ILE A 462 -5.31 -14.75 -19.03
C ILE A 462 -4.65 -13.46 -19.54
N PRO A 463 -4.40 -13.32 -20.86
CA PRO A 463 -3.76 -12.15 -21.44
C PRO A 463 -4.70 -10.93 -21.40
N VAL A 464 -4.18 -9.73 -21.14
CA VAL A 464 -4.96 -8.48 -21.15
C VAL A 464 -4.60 -7.51 -22.28
N ASN A 465 -3.67 -7.89 -23.16
CA ASN A 465 -3.19 -7.09 -24.30
C ASN A 465 -2.78 -5.64 -23.95
N ASP A 466 -2.26 -5.45 -22.75
CA ASP A 466 -1.74 -4.17 -22.25
C ASP A 466 -0.65 -4.44 -21.23
N SER A 467 0.26 -3.48 -21.04
CA SER A 467 1.25 -3.54 -19.95
C SER A 467 0.63 -3.07 -18.65
N LEU A 468 0.80 -3.83 -17.58
CA LEU A 468 0.28 -3.48 -16.26
C LEU A 468 1.28 -2.60 -15.52
N THR A 469 0.75 -1.61 -14.77
CA THR A 469 1.57 -0.74 -13.92
C THR A 469 1.86 -1.40 -12.58
N MET A 470 2.80 -0.83 -11.82
CA MET A 470 3.02 -1.25 -10.43
C MET A 470 1.74 -1.16 -9.62
N GLY A 471 1.57 -2.15 -8.76
CA GLY A 471 0.48 -2.20 -7.80
C GLY A 471 1.01 -2.38 -6.38
N PHE A 472 0.24 -1.90 -5.41
CA PHE A 472 0.49 -2.12 -3.99
C PHE A 472 -0.52 -3.13 -3.45
N HIS A 473 -1.69 -2.66 -3.07
CA HIS A 473 -2.70 -3.47 -2.41
C HIS A 473 -3.85 -3.83 -3.33
N THR A 474 -4.37 -5.01 -3.08
CA THR A 474 -5.46 -5.59 -3.87
C THR A 474 -6.81 -5.36 -3.23
N ILE A 475 -7.84 -5.49 -4.03
CA ILE A 475 -9.24 -5.41 -3.60
C ILE A 475 -10.09 -6.47 -4.30
N SER A 476 -11.02 -7.01 -3.53
CA SER A 476 -12.15 -7.79 -4.04
C SER A 476 -13.45 -7.15 -3.56
N ILE A 477 -14.32 -6.76 -4.49
CA ILE A 477 -15.61 -6.14 -4.19
C ILE A 477 -16.71 -6.91 -4.93
N SER A 478 -17.74 -7.32 -4.20
CA SER A 478 -18.92 -7.99 -4.77
C SER A 478 -20.13 -7.05 -4.73
N ALA A 479 -20.87 -6.99 -5.85
CA ALA A 479 -22.23 -6.44 -5.79
C ALA A 479 -23.09 -7.37 -4.93
N SER A 480 -24.01 -6.82 -4.14
CA SER A 480 -24.94 -7.63 -3.38
C SER A 480 -25.93 -8.30 -4.33
N THR A 481 -26.17 -9.58 -4.13
CA THR A 481 -27.40 -10.18 -4.63
C THR A 481 -28.56 -9.59 -3.83
N PRO A 482 -29.65 -9.14 -4.48
CA PRO A 482 -30.86 -8.78 -3.73
C PRO A 482 -31.27 -9.99 -2.87
N LYS A 483 -31.55 -9.72 -1.60
CA LYS A 483 -32.13 -10.73 -0.70
C LYS A 483 -33.57 -11.00 -1.11
#